data_092e2183597ce472d77cd638fdf17cd8
#
_entry.id   092e2183597ce472d77cd638fdf17cd8
#
_cell.length_a   1.000
_cell.length_b   1.000
_cell.length_c   1.000
_cell.angle_alpha   90.00
_cell.angle_beta   90.00
_cell.angle_gamma   90.00
#
_symmetry.space_group_name_H-M   'P 1'
#
loop_
_entity.id
_entity.type
_entity.pdbx_description
1 polymer ?
#
loop_
_entity_poly.entity_id
_entity_poly.type
_entity_poly.pdbx_seq_one_letter_code
_entity_poly.pdbx_strand_id
1 'polypeptide(L)'
;MPNHPLAEVFGFPADNLSPEAERYRLNRLCPYHNKAPSCTKDKAKDPLGVCSIFDGASVAITCPVRFRQDWLIIEDAARFFFPANTSWTSLQEIRLNDGNNQSAGNIDFVLVAYDDRGRILDFGALEVQGVYISGNVRRPFECYMEDRLNCKDMQWTSTRVAPDYLSSSRKRLAPQLIYKGNILKAWGKKQAVVLHEGFFSTLPSFPQTAPAEADIAWLVYGLELDATTNRYHLQRRRTEYTAFGAALDRVILPSIGPLETFVSHLQDKLDEKLGEDHAPDAPALGDILSEE
;
A
#
# COMPACT_ATOMS: atom_id res chain seq x y z
N MET A 1 23.50 -2.84 -8.12
CA MET A 1 22.11 -2.90 -7.65
C MET A 1 21.64 -4.33 -7.84
N PRO A 2 20.93 -4.93 -6.91
CA PRO A 2 20.43 -6.27 -7.12
C PRO A 2 19.44 -6.23 -8.30
N ASN A 3 19.72 -7.06 -9.32
CA ASN A 3 18.80 -7.21 -10.46
C ASN A 3 17.59 -8.08 -10.13
N HIS A 4 17.45 -8.47 -8.87
CA HIS A 4 16.42 -9.34 -8.37
C HIS A 4 15.29 -8.52 -7.75
N PRO A 5 14.00 -8.76 -8.09
CA PRO A 5 12.92 -7.95 -7.57
C PRO A 5 12.59 -8.19 -6.09
N LEU A 6 12.88 -9.38 -5.55
CA LEU A 6 12.48 -9.76 -4.20
C LEU A 6 13.47 -9.24 -3.16
N ALA A 7 13.00 -8.41 -2.23
CA ALA A 7 13.81 -7.95 -1.10
C ALA A 7 13.60 -8.85 0.13
N GLU A 8 12.34 -9.12 0.53
CA GLU A 8 12.03 -10.04 1.62
C GLU A 8 11.08 -11.16 1.17
N VAL A 9 11.42 -12.38 1.54
CA VAL A 9 10.59 -13.58 1.31
C VAL A 9 10.32 -14.25 2.65
N PHE A 10 9.05 -14.37 3.03
CA PHE A 10 8.58 -14.87 4.34
C PHE A 10 9.24 -14.15 5.53
N GLY A 11 9.41 -12.83 5.39
CA GLY A 11 9.93 -11.94 6.45
C GLY A 11 11.44 -11.89 6.57
N PHE A 12 12.18 -12.51 5.65
CA PHE A 12 13.65 -12.51 5.62
C PHE A 12 14.15 -11.96 4.30
N PRO A 13 15.27 -11.19 4.28
CA PRO A 13 15.96 -10.84 3.06
C PRO A 13 16.20 -12.05 2.17
N ALA A 14 16.09 -11.88 0.84
CA ALA A 14 16.20 -13.01 -0.08
C ALA A 14 17.57 -13.70 -0.02
N ASP A 15 18.64 -12.98 0.32
CA ASP A 15 19.99 -13.47 0.51
C ASP A 15 20.29 -14.04 1.91
N ASN A 16 19.36 -13.93 2.85
CA ASN A 16 19.49 -14.53 4.18
C ASN A 16 19.18 -16.04 4.09
N LEU A 17 20.23 -16.88 4.16
CA LEU A 17 20.14 -18.33 4.11
C LEU A 17 20.31 -18.98 5.50
N SER A 18 20.05 -18.24 6.59
CA SER A 18 20.11 -18.79 7.94
C SER A 18 19.10 -19.95 8.13
N PRO A 19 19.37 -20.87 9.07
CA PRO A 19 18.43 -21.97 9.39
C PRO A 19 17.03 -21.46 9.75
N GLU A 20 16.95 -20.29 10.40
CA GLU A 20 15.67 -19.65 10.73
C GLU A 20 14.94 -19.21 9.46
N ALA A 21 15.61 -18.49 8.56
CA ALA A 21 15.02 -18.04 7.30
C ALA A 21 14.50 -19.23 6.48
N GLU A 22 15.31 -20.31 6.40
CA GLU A 22 14.92 -21.52 5.69
C GLU A 22 13.72 -22.21 6.33
N ARG A 23 13.64 -22.28 7.65
CA ARG A 23 12.45 -22.79 8.36
C ARG A 23 11.18 -22.03 7.99
N TYR A 24 11.24 -20.68 7.95
CA TYR A 24 10.09 -19.86 7.59
C TYR A 24 9.67 -20.08 6.13
N ARG A 25 10.61 -20.20 5.21
CA ARG A 25 10.32 -20.45 3.79
C ARG A 25 9.76 -21.85 3.55
N LEU A 26 10.38 -22.89 4.10
CA LEU A 26 9.93 -24.27 3.94
C LEU A 26 8.52 -24.50 4.47
N ASN A 27 8.20 -23.88 5.61
CA ASN A 27 6.89 -24.02 6.26
C ASN A 27 5.93 -22.87 5.89
N ARG A 28 6.32 -21.96 4.98
CA ARG A 28 5.51 -20.80 4.54
C ARG A 28 4.99 -19.96 5.70
N LEU A 29 5.82 -19.72 6.72
CA LEU A 29 5.47 -19.00 7.93
C LEU A 29 5.54 -17.48 7.71
N CYS A 30 4.79 -16.73 8.53
CA CYS A 30 4.82 -15.28 8.57
C CYS A 30 5.26 -14.81 9.98
N PRO A 31 6.39 -14.09 10.13
CA PRO A 31 6.81 -13.61 11.45
C PRO A 31 5.97 -12.45 11.97
N TYR A 32 5.14 -11.84 11.13
CA TYR A 32 4.34 -10.63 11.44
C TYR A 32 2.84 -10.92 11.64
N HIS A 33 2.40 -12.16 11.41
CA HIS A 33 0.99 -12.53 11.57
C HIS A 33 0.76 -13.10 12.96
N ASN A 34 -0.05 -12.41 13.77
CA ASN A 34 -0.25 -12.75 15.17
C ASN A 34 -1.34 -13.80 15.45
N LYS A 35 -2.15 -14.18 14.46
CA LYS A 35 -3.25 -15.15 14.64
C LYS A 35 -2.90 -16.54 14.14
N ALA A 36 -2.12 -16.62 13.07
CA ALA A 36 -1.71 -17.88 12.48
C ALA A 36 -0.23 -17.76 12.07
N PRO A 37 0.59 -18.79 12.27
CA PRO A 37 1.99 -18.74 11.89
C PRO A 37 2.17 -18.71 10.37
N SER A 38 1.17 -19.17 9.60
CA SER A 38 1.24 -19.28 8.15
C SER A 38 1.02 -17.95 7.44
N CYS A 39 1.74 -17.73 6.35
CA CYS A 39 1.51 -16.61 5.45
C CYS A 39 0.14 -16.74 4.77
N THR A 40 -0.62 -15.64 4.70
CA THR A 40 -1.95 -15.59 4.09
C THR A 40 -2.01 -14.70 2.85
N LYS A 41 -0.85 -14.18 2.40
CA LYS A 41 -0.81 -13.27 1.24
C LYS A 41 -1.24 -13.99 -0.04
N ASP A 42 -2.15 -13.38 -0.79
CA ASP A 42 -2.74 -13.87 -2.03
C ASP A 42 -3.66 -15.10 -1.80
N LYS A 43 -3.16 -16.31 -1.87
CA LYS A 43 -3.94 -17.55 -1.68
C LYS A 43 -3.48 -18.28 -0.42
N ALA A 44 -4.40 -18.55 0.51
CA ALA A 44 -4.06 -19.23 1.76
C ALA A 44 -3.40 -20.60 1.59
N LYS A 45 -3.76 -21.36 0.54
CA LYS A 45 -3.19 -22.67 0.25
C LYS A 45 -1.86 -22.62 -0.49
N ASP A 46 -1.58 -21.50 -1.19
CA ASP A 46 -0.36 -21.27 -1.93
C ASP A 46 0.04 -19.79 -1.81
N PRO A 47 0.49 -19.37 -0.62
CA PRO A 47 0.73 -17.97 -0.34
C PRO A 47 1.93 -17.43 -1.11
N LEU A 48 1.76 -16.22 -1.62
CA LEU A 48 2.85 -15.41 -2.14
C LEU A 48 3.63 -14.80 -0.98
N GLY A 49 4.73 -15.41 -0.60
CA GLY A 49 5.54 -15.02 0.57
C GLY A 49 6.35 -13.72 0.45
N VAL A 50 6.09 -12.90 -0.57
CA VAL A 50 6.83 -11.66 -0.84
C VAL A 50 6.34 -10.55 0.10
N CYS A 51 7.17 -10.15 1.06
CA CYS A 51 6.84 -9.08 2.03
C CYS A 51 7.19 -7.70 1.48
N SER A 52 8.31 -7.61 0.76
CA SER A 52 8.82 -6.39 0.13
C SER A 52 9.57 -6.70 -1.16
N ILE A 53 9.70 -5.71 -2.02
CA ILE A 53 10.45 -5.77 -3.28
C ILE A 53 11.45 -4.61 -3.37
N PHE A 54 12.50 -4.79 -4.16
CA PHE A 54 13.43 -3.71 -4.45
C PHE A 54 12.79 -2.64 -5.34
N ASP A 55 13.13 -1.39 -5.03
CA ASP A 55 12.79 -0.18 -5.78
C ASP A 55 14.08 0.63 -5.99
N GLY A 56 14.83 0.27 -7.00
CA GLY A 56 16.20 0.78 -7.16
C GLY A 56 17.09 0.36 -6.00
N ALA A 57 17.60 1.34 -5.25
CA ALA A 57 18.42 1.11 -4.05
C ALA A 57 17.59 0.97 -2.77
N SER A 58 16.30 1.28 -2.82
CA SER A 58 15.38 1.20 -1.69
C SER A 58 14.53 -0.09 -1.72
N VAL A 59 13.73 -0.29 -0.68
CA VAL A 59 12.89 -1.47 -0.52
C VAL A 59 11.45 -1.04 -0.25
N ALA A 60 10.51 -1.41 -1.12
CA ALA A 60 9.10 -1.08 -0.99
C ALA A 60 8.31 -2.19 -0.27
N ILE A 61 7.52 -1.84 0.74
CA ILE A 61 6.68 -2.76 1.49
C ILE A 61 5.41 -3.07 0.70
N THR A 62 5.26 -4.30 0.25
CA THR A 62 4.13 -4.74 -0.58
C THR A 62 3.09 -5.56 0.17
N CYS A 63 3.42 -6.03 1.38
CA CYS A 63 2.51 -6.78 2.23
C CYS A 63 2.04 -5.92 3.41
N PRO A 64 0.73 -5.66 3.60
CA PRO A 64 0.26 -4.87 4.73
C PRO A 64 0.57 -5.54 6.09
N VAL A 65 0.66 -6.87 6.14
CA VAL A 65 1.03 -7.59 7.37
C VAL A 65 2.48 -7.29 7.81
N ARG A 66 3.36 -6.90 6.86
CA ARG A 66 4.75 -6.53 7.16
C ARG A 66 4.84 -5.33 8.12
N PHE A 67 3.89 -4.42 8.07
CA PHE A 67 3.81 -3.26 8.98
C PHE A 67 3.48 -3.63 10.43
N ARG A 68 3.07 -4.88 10.72
CA ARG A 68 2.71 -5.33 12.08
C ARG A 68 3.93 -5.65 12.94
N GLN A 69 5.15 -5.45 12.43
CA GLN A 69 6.37 -5.70 13.21
C GLN A 69 6.32 -4.88 14.52
N ASP A 70 6.47 -5.60 15.64
CA ASP A 70 6.53 -5.05 17.00
C ASP A 70 5.35 -4.13 17.36
N TRP A 71 4.28 -4.16 16.59
CA TRP A 71 3.07 -3.34 16.76
C TRP A 71 3.31 -1.82 16.76
N LEU A 72 4.45 -1.36 16.24
CA LEU A 72 4.84 0.06 16.19
C LEU A 72 3.73 0.95 15.60
N ILE A 73 3.07 0.49 14.53
CA ILE A 73 2.00 1.26 13.88
C ILE A 73 0.79 1.49 14.79
N ILE A 74 0.49 0.54 15.67
CA ILE A 74 -0.65 0.61 16.61
C ILE A 74 -0.34 1.62 17.72
N GLU A 75 0.87 1.57 18.29
CA GLU A 75 1.29 2.52 19.31
C GLU A 75 1.37 3.95 18.77
N ASP A 76 1.92 4.13 17.57
CA ASP A 76 2.01 5.46 16.94
C ASP A 76 0.62 6.03 16.62
N ALA A 77 -0.33 5.19 16.18
CA ALA A 77 -1.71 5.59 15.97
C ALA A 77 -2.40 5.95 17.30
N ALA A 78 -2.20 5.15 18.36
CA ALA A 78 -2.78 5.42 19.68
C ALA A 78 -2.33 6.77 20.25
N ARG A 79 -1.05 7.13 20.08
CA ARG A 79 -0.50 8.45 20.49
C ARG A 79 -1.17 9.63 19.77
N PHE A 80 -1.64 9.42 18.56
CA PHE A 80 -2.39 10.44 17.81
C PHE A 80 -3.87 10.47 18.21
N PHE A 81 -4.49 9.33 18.47
CA PHE A 81 -5.92 9.26 18.75
C PHE A 81 -6.27 9.68 20.17
N PHE A 82 -5.45 9.31 21.14
CA PHE A 82 -5.80 9.39 22.55
C PHE A 82 -4.80 10.21 23.36
N PRO A 83 -5.26 10.87 24.44
CA PRO A 83 -4.38 11.45 25.45
C PRO A 83 -3.46 10.41 26.09
N ALA A 84 -2.35 10.86 26.63
CA ALA A 84 -1.47 9.99 27.43
C ALA A 84 -2.26 9.36 28.61
N ASN A 85 -1.88 8.14 28.99
CA ASN A 85 -2.49 7.36 30.08
C ASN A 85 -3.96 6.89 29.80
N THR A 86 -4.45 6.97 28.57
CA THR A 86 -5.73 6.38 28.19
C THR A 86 -5.62 4.85 28.15
N SER A 87 -6.55 4.15 28.78
CA SER A 87 -6.71 2.70 28.58
C SER A 87 -7.32 2.43 27.20
N TRP A 88 -6.63 1.69 26.36
CA TRP A 88 -7.09 1.38 25.00
C TRP A 88 -6.71 -0.04 24.56
N THR A 89 -7.39 -0.52 23.53
CA THR A 89 -7.08 -1.77 22.84
C THR A 89 -7.33 -1.63 21.35
N SER A 90 -6.87 -2.61 20.53
CA SER A 90 -7.11 -2.64 19.09
C SER A 90 -8.03 -3.77 18.70
N LEU A 91 -8.97 -3.47 17.81
CA LEU A 91 -9.85 -4.42 17.13
C LEU A 91 -9.47 -4.48 15.65
N GLN A 92 -9.54 -5.65 15.01
CA GLN A 92 -9.09 -5.85 13.63
C GLN A 92 -10.28 -6.14 12.72
N GLU A 93 -10.17 -5.71 11.45
CA GLU A 93 -11.11 -6.03 10.37
C GLU A 93 -12.56 -5.65 10.72
N ILE A 94 -12.74 -4.45 11.26
CA ILE A 94 -14.06 -3.98 11.69
C ILE A 94 -14.82 -3.43 10.49
N ARG A 95 -15.96 -4.04 10.18
CA ARG A 95 -16.83 -3.60 9.10
C ARG A 95 -17.47 -2.24 9.41
N LEU A 96 -17.33 -1.31 8.49
CA LEU A 96 -17.99 -0.01 8.52
C LEU A 96 -19.14 -0.02 7.51
N ASN A 97 -20.32 0.42 7.94
CA ASN A 97 -21.48 0.64 7.08
C ASN A 97 -21.81 2.12 6.99
N ASP A 98 -22.38 2.53 5.86
CA ASP A 98 -22.93 3.88 5.65
C ASP A 98 -24.34 4.03 6.27
N GLY A 99 -24.93 5.21 6.11
CA GLY A 99 -26.28 5.52 6.61
C GLY A 99 -27.40 4.70 5.98
N ASN A 100 -27.15 4.03 4.84
CA ASN A 100 -28.08 3.12 4.18
C ASN A 100 -27.81 1.65 4.54
N ASN A 101 -26.97 1.40 5.55
CA ASN A 101 -26.50 0.09 5.97
C ASN A 101 -25.74 -0.69 4.87
N GLN A 102 -25.16 0.04 3.90
CA GLN A 102 -24.30 -0.53 2.89
C GLN A 102 -22.85 -0.50 3.35
N SER A 103 -22.06 -1.52 2.95
CA SER A 103 -20.68 -1.62 3.38
C SER A 103 -19.81 -0.54 2.76
N ALA A 104 -19.19 0.29 3.59
CA ALA A 104 -18.08 1.17 3.22
C ALA A 104 -16.73 0.47 3.23
N GLY A 105 -16.69 -0.82 3.61
CA GLY A 105 -15.51 -1.67 3.71
C GLY A 105 -15.10 -1.98 5.15
N ASN A 106 -14.06 -2.80 5.30
CA ASN A 106 -13.47 -3.09 6.60
C ASN A 106 -12.38 -2.07 6.92
N ILE A 107 -12.33 -1.62 8.16
CA ILE A 107 -11.21 -0.87 8.73
C ILE A 107 -10.17 -1.88 9.20
N ASP A 108 -8.89 -1.72 8.80
CA ASP A 108 -7.84 -2.68 9.15
C ASP A 108 -7.68 -2.82 10.67
N PHE A 109 -7.65 -1.68 11.39
CA PHE A 109 -7.66 -1.64 12.85
C PHE A 109 -8.52 -0.48 13.36
N VAL A 110 -9.33 -0.74 14.37
CA VAL A 110 -9.98 0.29 15.18
C VAL A 110 -9.39 0.25 16.58
N LEU A 111 -8.76 1.36 16.99
CA LEU A 111 -8.32 1.51 18.36
C LEU A 111 -9.44 2.11 19.18
N VAL A 112 -9.76 1.49 20.29
CA VAL A 112 -10.84 1.91 21.18
C VAL A 112 -10.32 2.27 22.55
N ALA A 113 -10.64 3.45 23.02
CA ALA A 113 -10.44 3.88 24.41
C ALA A 113 -11.62 3.43 25.26
N TYR A 114 -11.39 2.93 26.46
CA TYR A 114 -12.44 2.42 27.35
C TYR A 114 -12.21 2.78 28.81
N ASP A 115 -13.30 2.80 29.60
CA ASP A 115 -13.28 3.03 31.03
C ASP A 115 -13.04 1.72 31.84
N ASP A 116 -12.92 1.85 33.15
CA ASP A 116 -12.69 0.73 34.08
C ASP A 116 -13.83 -0.33 34.04
N ARG A 117 -14.97 -0.01 33.45
CA ARG A 117 -16.11 -0.92 33.26
C ARG A 117 -16.13 -1.53 31.85
N GLY A 118 -15.12 -1.25 31.02
CA GLY A 118 -15.03 -1.74 29.64
C GLY A 118 -15.94 -1.03 28.64
N ARG A 119 -16.52 0.15 29.00
CA ARG A 119 -17.36 0.91 28.06
C ARG A 119 -16.46 1.79 27.18
N ILE A 120 -16.77 1.79 25.88
CA ILE A 120 -16.04 2.60 24.89
C ILE A 120 -16.28 4.10 25.17
N LEU A 121 -15.19 4.84 25.32
CA LEU A 121 -15.18 6.29 25.50
C LEU A 121 -14.92 7.01 24.18
N ASP A 122 -13.99 6.49 23.38
CA ASP A 122 -13.59 7.05 22.09
C ASP A 122 -12.98 5.98 21.19
N PHE A 123 -12.82 6.29 19.90
CA PHE A 123 -12.11 5.42 18.95
C PHE A 123 -11.46 6.20 17.82
N GLY A 124 -10.44 5.59 17.20
CA GLY A 124 -9.83 6.04 15.97
C GLY A 124 -9.61 4.89 15.00
N ALA A 125 -9.58 5.20 13.71
CA ALA A 125 -9.41 4.22 12.63
C ALA A 125 -7.98 4.24 12.08
N LEU A 126 -7.39 3.06 11.90
CA LEU A 126 -6.07 2.89 11.31
C LEU A 126 -6.18 2.04 10.05
N GLU A 127 -5.71 2.59 8.93
CA GLU A 127 -5.62 1.93 7.62
C GLU A 127 -4.16 1.66 7.26
N VAL A 128 -3.89 0.50 6.70
CA VAL A 128 -2.53 0.08 6.33
C VAL A 128 -2.43 -0.12 4.82
N GLN A 129 -1.59 0.67 4.17
CA GLN A 129 -1.44 0.68 2.72
C GLN A 129 -0.18 -0.06 2.28
N GLY A 130 -0.32 -1.35 1.94
CA GLY A 130 0.71 -2.06 1.20
C GLY A 130 0.76 -1.59 -0.26
N VAL A 131 1.96 -1.56 -0.85
CA VAL A 131 2.17 -1.14 -2.24
C VAL A 131 1.78 -2.26 -3.19
N TYR A 132 1.03 -1.95 -4.26
CA TYR A 132 0.80 -2.86 -5.37
C TYR A 132 2.10 -3.15 -6.12
N ILE A 133 2.15 -4.30 -6.75
CA ILE A 133 3.27 -4.73 -7.58
C ILE A 133 2.82 -4.71 -9.04
N SER A 134 3.54 -3.97 -9.87
CA SER A 134 3.43 -4.04 -11.33
C SER A 134 4.26 -5.22 -11.84
N GLY A 135 3.73 -5.94 -12.82
CA GLY A 135 4.35 -7.14 -13.37
C GLY A 135 4.03 -8.42 -12.59
N ASN A 136 4.52 -9.55 -13.11
CA ASN A 136 4.27 -10.87 -12.53
C ASN A 136 5.34 -11.23 -11.49
N VAL A 137 5.10 -10.86 -10.22
CA VAL A 137 6.02 -11.17 -9.11
C VAL A 137 5.99 -12.66 -8.69
N ARG A 138 4.93 -13.41 -9.05
CA ARG A 138 4.83 -14.83 -8.70
C ARG A 138 5.91 -15.66 -9.38
N ARG A 139 6.23 -15.35 -10.63
CA ARG A 139 7.25 -16.08 -11.38
C ARG A 139 8.67 -15.97 -10.76
N PRO A 140 9.22 -14.77 -10.43
CA PRO A 140 10.49 -14.71 -9.69
C PRO A 140 10.40 -15.33 -8.29
N PHE A 141 9.23 -15.28 -7.63
CA PHE A 141 9.03 -15.92 -6.34
C PHE A 141 9.11 -17.46 -6.44
N GLU A 142 8.44 -18.06 -7.41
CA GLU A 142 8.47 -19.52 -7.64
C GLU A 142 9.88 -19.99 -7.98
N CYS A 143 10.56 -19.32 -8.92
CA CYS A 143 11.96 -19.61 -9.27
C CYS A 143 12.88 -19.53 -8.03
N TYR A 144 12.72 -18.49 -7.22
CA TYR A 144 13.47 -18.34 -5.97
C TYR A 144 13.17 -19.49 -4.98
N MET A 145 11.91 -19.91 -4.86
CA MET A 145 11.54 -20.99 -3.94
C MET A 145 12.02 -22.38 -4.40
N GLU A 146 12.19 -22.59 -5.71
CA GLU A 146 12.72 -23.83 -6.29
C GLU A 146 14.22 -23.97 -6.04
N ASP A 147 15.00 -22.90 -6.27
CA ASP A 147 16.47 -22.93 -6.12
C ASP A 147 17.02 -21.62 -5.52
N ARG A 148 16.89 -21.47 -4.22
CA ARG A 148 17.32 -20.28 -3.49
C ARG A 148 18.82 -20.04 -3.51
N LEU A 149 19.62 -21.09 -3.58
CA LEU A 149 21.09 -20.99 -3.53
C LEU A 149 21.64 -20.36 -4.82
N ASN A 150 21.08 -20.74 -5.96
CA ASN A 150 21.48 -20.20 -7.27
C ASN A 150 20.71 -18.94 -7.65
N CYS A 151 19.52 -18.74 -7.05
CA CYS A 151 18.68 -17.58 -7.32
C CYS A 151 19.02 -16.34 -6.49
N LYS A 152 19.86 -16.41 -5.45
CA LYS A 152 20.23 -15.23 -4.63
C LYS A 152 20.94 -14.13 -5.42
N ASP A 153 21.68 -14.51 -6.46
CA ASP A 153 22.40 -13.60 -7.38
C ASP A 153 21.57 -13.35 -8.64
N MET A 154 20.28 -13.67 -8.66
CA MET A 154 19.43 -13.63 -9.84
C MET A 154 19.49 -12.29 -10.56
N GLN A 155 19.86 -12.39 -11.81
CA GLN A 155 19.54 -11.36 -12.79
C GLN A 155 18.17 -11.68 -13.38
N TRP A 156 17.15 -10.99 -12.90
CA TRP A 156 15.80 -11.15 -13.43
C TRP A 156 15.65 -10.32 -14.71
N THR A 157 15.68 -10.96 -15.85
CA THR A 157 15.73 -10.29 -17.16
C THR A 157 14.40 -10.30 -17.92
N SER A 158 13.41 -11.10 -17.49
CA SER A 158 12.28 -11.42 -18.36
C SER A 158 11.09 -10.46 -18.30
N THR A 159 10.80 -9.87 -17.14
CA THR A 159 9.70 -8.88 -16.98
C THR A 159 10.01 -7.93 -15.85
N ARG A 160 9.73 -6.65 -16.05
CA ARG A 160 9.91 -5.67 -15.00
C ARG A 160 8.89 -5.93 -13.89
N VAL A 161 9.39 -6.16 -12.67
CA VAL A 161 8.62 -6.17 -11.43
C VAL A 161 9.00 -4.92 -10.66
N ALA A 162 8.03 -4.08 -10.35
CA ALA A 162 8.28 -2.80 -9.69
C ALA A 162 7.11 -2.41 -8.78
N PRO A 163 7.32 -1.54 -7.78
CA PRO A 163 6.23 -0.97 -7.01
C PRO A 163 5.30 -0.14 -7.91
N ASP A 164 4.00 -0.31 -7.74
CA ASP A 164 2.98 0.47 -8.45
C ASP A 164 2.30 1.44 -7.49
N TYR A 165 2.96 2.55 -7.23
CA TYR A 165 2.47 3.59 -6.33
C TYR A 165 1.20 4.26 -6.85
N LEU A 166 1.11 4.44 -8.18
CA LEU A 166 -0.04 5.09 -8.81
C LEU A 166 -1.32 4.27 -8.63
N SER A 167 -1.27 2.96 -8.89
CA SER A 167 -2.42 2.07 -8.64
C SER A 167 -2.71 1.96 -7.15
N SER A 168 -1.69 1.98 -6.29
CA SER A 168 -1.87 1.98 -4.83
C SER A 168 -2.66 3.20 -4.36
N SER A 169 -2.34 4.39 -4.89
CA SER A 169 -3.06 5.62 -4.59
C SER A 169 -4.50 5.58 -5.14
N ARG A 170 -4.66 5.34 -6.44
CA ARG A 170 -5.95 5.50 -7.13
C ARG A 170 -6.94 4.37 -6.84
N LYS A 171 -6.48 3.14 -6.67
CA LYS A 171 -7.33 1.95 -6.51
C LYS A 171 -7.58 1.56 -5.05
N ARG A 172 -6.77 2.03 -4.10
CA ARG A 172 -6.91 1.70 -2.67
C ARG A 172 -7.04 2.92 -1.79
N LEU A 173 -6.02 3.77 -1.72
CA LEU A 173 -6.00 4.90 -0.79
C LEU A 173 -7.17 5.86 -1.05
N ALA A 174 -7.34 6.34 -2.28
CA ALA A 174 -8.40 7.29 -2.62
C ALA A 174 -9.80 6.75 -2.32
N PRO A 175 -10.21 5.55 -2.74
CA PRO A 175 -11.51 4.99 -2.36
C PRO A 175 -11.71 4.85 -0.85
N GLN A 176 -10.69 4.45 -0.09
CA GLN A 176 -10.80 4.34 1.36
C GLN A 176 -11.02 5.70 2.03
N LEU A 177 -10.30 6.73 1.60
CA LEU A 177 -10.53 8.09 2.08
C LEU A 177 -11.93 8.59 1.70
N ILE A 178 -12.38 8.37 0.45
CA ILE A 178 -13.71 8.79 0.00
C ILE A 178 -14.81 8.15 0.82
N TYR A 179 -14.80 6.84 0.98
CA TYR A 179 -15.91 6.14 1.64
C TYR A 179 -15.75 6.14 3.16
N LYS A 180 -14.69 5.55 3.70
CA LYS A 180 -14.49 5.41 5.14
C LYS A 180 -14.12 6.74 5.80
N GLY A 181 -13.22 7.50 5.20
CA GLY A 181 -12.74 8.76 5.74
C GLY A 181 -13.85 9.80 5.88
N ASN A 182 -14.79 9.92 4.92
CA ASN A 182 -15.92 10.83 5.03
C ASN A 182 -16.84 10.47 6.20
N ILE A 183 -17.10 9.19 6.44
CA ILE A 183 -17.91 8.73 7.58
C ILE A 183 -17.22 9.10 8.90
N LEU A 184 -15.93 8.77 9.02
CA LEU A 184 -15.14 9.09 10.22
C LEU A 184 -15.09 10.59 10.49
N LYS A 185 -14.88 11.40 9.44
CA LYS A 185 -14.90 12.87 9.54
C LYS A 185 -16.26 13.39 10.01
N ALA A 186 -17.36 12.87 9.44
CA ALA A 186 -18.71 13.26 9.86
C ALA A 186 -19.00 12.92 11.33
N TRP A 187 -18.40 11.85 11.86
CA TRP A 187 -18.48 11.48 13.28
C TRP A 187 -17.49 12.23 14.17
N GLY A 188 -16.63 13.11 13.61
CA GLY A 188 -15.57 13.79 14.34
C GLY A 188 -14.49 12.83 14.87
N LYS A 189 -14.24 11.69 14.16
CA LYS A 189 -13.26 10.69 14.56
C LYS A 189 -11.99 10.81 13.74
N LYS A 190 -10.85 10.59 14.41
CA LYS A 190 -9.52 10.64 13.81
C LYS A 190 -9.22 9.38 13.02
N GLN A 191 -8.43 9.54 11.94
CA GLN A 191 -7.93 8.46 11.10
C GLN A 191 -6.39 8.51 11.04
N ALA A 192 -5.73 7.36 11.12
CA ALA A 192 -4.32 7.23 10.78
C ALA A 192 -4.17 6.37 9.53
N VAL A 193 -3.22 6.75 8.67
CA VAL A 193 -2.89 6.01 7.45
C VAL A 193 -1.42 5.63 7.50
N VAL A 194 -1.16 4.33 7.56
CA VAL A 194 0.19 3.75 7.51
C VAL A 194 0.58 3.46 6.08
N LEU A 195 1.72 3.94 5.64
CA LEU A 195 2.23 3.68 4.30
C LEU A 195 3.76 3.73 4.24
N HIS A 196 4.30 3.14 3.17
CA HIS A 196 5.73 3.15 2.88
C HIS A 196 6.21 4.53 2.41
N GLU A 197 7.44 4.93 2.77
CA GLU A 197 8.03 6.23 2.42
C GLU A 197 8.08 6.50 0.90
N GLY A 198 8.44 5.49 0.09
CA GLY A 198 8.40 5.60 -1.36
C GLY A 198 7.00 5.85 -1.90
N PHE A 199 5.97 5.25 -1.31
CA PHE A 199 4.58 5.53 -1.67
C PHE A 199 4.18 6.95 -1.26
N PHE A 200 4.48 7.35 -0.03
CA PHE A 200 4.15 8.69 0.45
C PHE A 200 4.79 9.79 -0.40
N SER A 201 6.03 9.60 -0.85
CA SER A 201 6.74 10.57 -1.69
C SER A 201 6.10 10.80 -3.07
N THR A 202 5.26 9.87 -3.54
CA THR A 202 4.50 10.01 -4.80
C THR A 202 3.17 10.71 -4.64
N LEU A 203 2.72 10.91 -3.40
CA LEU A 203 1.50 11.67 -3.12
C LEU A 203 1.76 13.18 -3.27
N PRO A 204 0.73 13.97 -3.60
CA PRO A 204 0.86 15.42 -3.62
C PRO A 204 1.25 15.95 -2.24
N SER A 205 1.92 17.08 -2.21
CA SER A 205 2.22 17.79 -0.94
C SER A 205 0.93 18.20 -0.24
N PHE A 206 0.79 17.83 1.02
CA PHE A 206 -0.39 18.14 1.84
C PHE A 206 -0.20 19.41 2.65
N PRO A 207 -1.24 20.26 2.77
CA PRO A 207 -1.25 21.33 3.76
C PRO A 207 -1.21 20.72 5.18
N GLN A 208 -0.17 21.07 5.93
CA GLN A 208 0.02 20.59 7.30
C GLN A 208 -0.86 21.34 8.29
N THR A 209 -1.26 20.66 9.36
CA THR A 209 -1.98 21.27 10.50
C THR A 209 -1.37 20.78 11.82
N ALA A 210 -1.74 21.42 12.93
CA ALA A 210 -1.28 20.98 14.25
C ALA A 210 -1.88 19.61 14.60
N PRO A 211 -1.15 18.73 15.30
CA PRO A 211 -1.64 17.36 15.62
C PRO A 211 -2.98 17.35 16.35
N ALA A 212 -3.25 18.37 17.18
CA ALA A 212 -4.51 18.48 17.93
C ALA A 212 -5.71 18.77 17.02
N GLU A 213 -5.50 19.49 15.91
CA GLU A 213 -6.54 19.92 14.96
C GLU A 213 -6.65 18.95 13.76
N ALA A 214 -5.74 17.99 13.67
CA ALA A 214 -5.69 17.06 12.54
C ALA A 214 -6.81 16.03 12.61
N ASP A 215 -7.38 15.75 11.45
CA ASP A 215 -8.28 14.63 11.22
C ASP A 215 -7.51 13.36 10.81
N ILE A 216 -6.39 13.54 10.09
CA ILE A 216 -5.56 12.43 9.56
C ILE A 216 -4.12 12.57 10.04
N ALA A 217 -3.55 11.47 10.55
CA ALA A 217 -2.12 11.28 10.70
C ALA A 217 -1.60 10.34 9.61
N TRP A 218 -0.62 10.79 8.83
CA TRP A 218 0.11 9.99 7.86
C TRP A 218 1.35 9.41 8.55
N LEU A 219 1.30 8.13 8.88
CA LEU A 219 2.38 7.43 9.56
C LEU A 219 3.28 6.76 8.51
N VAL A 220 4.42 7.39 8.23
CA VAL A 220 5.31 6.99 7.14
C VAL A 220 6.45 6.13 7.67
N TYR A 221 6.57 4.93 7.11
CA TYR A 221 7.56 3.94 7.49
C TYR A 221 8.47 3.55 6.33
N GLY A 222 9.67 3.10 6.67
CA GLY A 222 10.62 2.47 5.78
C GLY A 222 11.17 1.19 6.38
N LEU A 223 11.98 0.49 5.61
CA LEU A 223 12.73 -0.67 6.06
C LEU A 223 14.22 -0.33 6.14
N GLU A 224 14.87 -0.71 7.22
CA GLU A 224 16.29 -0.54 7.44
C GLU A 224 16.95 -1.90 7.67
N LEU A 225 18.00 -2.19 6.89
CA LEU A 225 18.72 -3.45 7.00
C LEU A 225 19.69 -3.39 8.19
N ASP A 226 19.48 -4.26 9.15
CA ASP A 226 20.48 -4.57 10.15
C ASP A 226 21.48 -5.58 9.57
N ALA A 227 22.69 -5.11 9.29
CA ALA A 227 23.75 -5.93 8.72
C ALA A 227 24.22 -7.05 9.66
N THR A 228 24.02 -6.90 10.97
CA THR A 228 24.46 -7.89 11.97
C THR A 228 23.57 -9.13 11.93
N THR A 229 22.26 -8.93 11.85
CA THR A 229 21.28 -10.01 11.83
C THR A 229 20.85 -10.38 10.41
N ASN A 230 21.26 -9.61 9.41
CA ASN A 230 20.76 -9.65 8.04
C ASN A 230 19.22 -9.71 8.01
N ARG A 231 18.58 -8.72 8.65
CA ARG A 231 17.12 -8.57 8.69
C ARG A 231 16.72 -7.12 8.47
N TYR A 232 15.60 -6.92 7.78
CA TYR A 232 14.99 -5.60 7.71
C TYR A 232 14.15 -5.33 8.94
N HIS A 233 14.31 -4.13 9.51
CA HIS A 233 13.49 -3.61 10.60
C HIS A 233 12.62 -2.48 10.13
N LEU A 234 11.35 -2.50 10.59
CA LEU A 234 10.41 -1.43 10.33
C LEU A 234 10.80 -0.19 11.15
N GLN A 235 10.99 0.93 10.48
CA GLN A 235 11.36 2.20 11.09
C GLN A 235 10.36 3.29 10.71
N ARG A 236 9.87 4.04 11.71
CA ARG A 236 9.10 5.25 11.45
C ARG A 236 10.04 6.33 10.91
N ARG A 237 9.76 6.82 9.71
CA ARG A 237 10.54 7.88 9.05
C ARG A 237 10.02 9.25 9.43
N ARG A 238 8.69 9.45 9.37
CA ARG A 238 8.02 10.70 9.72
C ARG A 238 6.55 10.50 10.02
N THR A 239 5.94 11.51 10.59
CA THR A 239 4.48 11.64 10.73
C THR A 239 4.08 13.01 10.21
N GLU A 240 3.06 13.06 9.37
CA GLU A 240 2.46 14.30 8.89
C GLU A 240 0.98 14.36 9.30
N TYR A 241 0.49 15.58 9.60
CA TYR A 241 -0.84 15.80 10.13
C TYR A 241 -1.61 16.73 9.22
N THR A 242 -2.84 16.36 8.85
CA THR A 242 -3.65 17.10 7.89
C THR A 242 -5.10 17.16 8.30
N ALA A 243 -5.80 18.23 7.84
CA ALA A 243 -7.25 18.25 7.82
C ALA A 243 -7.75 17.31 6.71
N PHE A 244 -8.87 16.63 6.94
CA PHE A 244 -9.41 15.61 6.03
C PHE A 244 -9.72 16.17 4.64
N GLY A 245 -10.48 17.28 4.54
CA GLY A 245 -10.89 17.85 3.26
C GLY A 245 -9.70 18.23 2.39
N ALA A 246 -8.72 18.94 2.97
CA ALA A 246 -7.52 19.38 2.26
C ALA A 246 -6.67 18.20 1.76
N ALA A 247 -6.59 17.11 2.52
CA ALA A 247 -5.89 15.90 2.11
C ALA A 247 -6.65 15.15 1.01
N LEU A 248 -7.98 15.01 1.15
CA LEU A 248 -8.82 14.34 0.16
C LEU A 248 -8.74 15.04 -1.19
N ASP A 249 -8.91 16.37 -1.22
CA ASP A 249 -8.82 17.16 -2.45
C ASP A 249 -7.49 16.93 -3.18
N ARG A 250 -6.37 16.89 -2.45
CA ARG A 250 -5.05 16.65 -3.04
C ARG A 250 -4.90 15.24 -3.60
N VAL A 251 -5.50 14.24 -2.98
CA VAL A 251 -5.40 12.83 -3.44
C VAL A 251 -6.28 12.57 -4.67
N ILE A 252 -7.47 13.19 -4.74
CA ILE A 252 -8.47 12.88 -5.79
C ILE A 252 -8.44 13.84 -6.98
N LEU A 253 -8.01 15.10 -6.78
CA LEU A 253 -7.98 16.10 -7.84
C LEU A 253 -6.61 16.08 -8.54
N PRO A 254 -6.55 15.63 -9.81
CA PRO A 254 -5.30 15.67 -10.56
C PRO A 254 -4.91 17.10 -10.93
N SER A 255 -3.60 17.34 -11.09
CA SER A 255 -3.13 18.53 -11.78
C SER A 255 -3.56 18.45 -13.26
N ILE A 256 -4.24 19.50 -13.72
CA ILE A 256 -4.72 19.58 -15.10
C ILE A 256 -3.57 20.05 -15.99
N GLY A 257 -3.17 19.20 -16.95
CA GLY A 257 -2.21 19.55 -17.98
C GLY A 257 -2.85 20.40 -19.11
N PRO A 258 -2.02 21.03 -19.98
CA PRO A 258 -2.52 21.76 -21.14
C PRO A 258 -3.24 20.81 -22.11
N LEU A 259 -4.39 21.27 -22.62
CA LEU A 259 -5.17 20.51 -23.61
C LEU A 259 -4.34 20.24 -24.88
N GLU A 260 -3.55 21.21 -25.30
CA GLU A 260 -2.73 21.17 -26.49
C GLU A 260 -1.74 20.01 -26.46
N THR A 261 -1.16 19.69 -25.29
CA THR A 261 -0.25 18.55 -25.12
C THR A 261 -0.97 17.22 -25.39
N PHE A 262 -2.22 17.09 -24.95
CA PHE A 262 -3.01 15.89 -25.21
C PHE A 262 -3.42 15.80 -26.67
N VAL A 263 -3.83 16.91 -27.29
CA VAL A 263 -4.18 16.99 -28.71
C VAL A 263 -2.98 16.62 -29.58
N SER A 264 -1.77 17.14 -29.27
CA SER A 264 -0.55 16.76 -29.98
C SER A 264 -0.29 15.26 -29.93
N HIS A 265 -0.44 14.64 -28.74
CA HIS A 265 -0.29 13.19 -28.59
C HIS A 265 -1.36 12.40 -29.39
N LEU A 266 -2.59 12.90 -29.48
CA LEU A 266 -3.62 12.30 -30.31
C LEU A 266 -3.27 12.40 -31.80
N GLN A 267 -2.72 13.56 -32.23
CA GLN A 267 -2.28 13.76 -33.61
C GLN A 267 -1.17 12.78 -33.98
N ASP A 268 -0.14 12.63 -33.11
CA ASP A 268 0.94 11.67 -33.35
C ASP A 268 0.39 10.24 -33.54
N LYS A 269 -0.59 9.85 -32.72
CA LYS A 269 -1.21 8.53 -32.81
C LYS A 269 -2.08 8.36 -34.08
N LEU A 270 -2.77 9.43 -34.48
CA LEU A 270 -3.54 9.43 -35.71
C LEU A 270 -2.63 9.32 -36.93
N ASP A 271 -1.54 10.09 -36.97
CA ASP A 271 -0.58 10.07 -38.06
C ASP A 271 0.11 8.70 -38.18
N GLU A 272 0.48 8.07 -37.05
CA GLU A 272 0.98 6.69 -36.98
C GLU A 272 -0.03 5.71 -37.63
N LYS A 273 -1.30 5.80 -37.23
CA LYS A 273 -2.36 4.91 -37.71
C LYS A 273 -2.66 5.12 -39.22
N LEU A 274 -2.66 6.36 -39.69
CA LEU A 274 -2.86 6.69 -41.10
C LEU A 274 -1.66 6.31 -41.98
N GLY A 275 -0.43 6.31 -41.40
CA GLY A 275 0.79 5.90 -42.10
C GLY A 275 0.95 4.39 -42.28
N GLU A 276 0.24 3.58 -41.48
CA GLU A 276 0.33 2.11 -41.50
C GLU A 276 -0.62 1.43 -42.52
N ASP A 277 -1.32 2.16 -43.40
CA ASP A 277 -2.32 1.64 -44.34
C ASP A 277 -3.42 0.76 -43.70
N HIS A 278 -3.68 0.94 -42.42
CA HIS A 278 -4.73 0.21 -41.69
C HIS A 278 -6.00 1.08 -41.61
N ALA A 279 -7.13 0.48 -41.93
CA ALA A 279 -8.42 1.14 -41.71
C ALA A 279 -8.61 1.48 -40.22
N PRO A 280 -9.19 2.64 -39.85
CA PRO A 280 -9.54 2.95 -38.48
C PRO A 280 -10.43 1.84 -37.87
N ASP A 281 -10.25 1.53 -36.59
CA ASP A 281 -11.07 0.52 -35.88
C ASP A 281 -12.54 0.95 -35.72
N ALA A 282 -12.85 2.22 -35.95
CA ALA A 282 -14.20 2.75 -35.99
C ALA A 282 -14.43 3.48 -37.33
N PRO A 283 -15.61 3.37 -37.91
CA PRO A 283 -15.92 4.08 -39.14
C PRO A 283 -15.79 5.59 -38.96
N ALA A 284 -15.15 6.24 -39.92
CA ALA A 284 -15.07 7.69 -39.90
C ALA A 284 -16.47 8.28 -40.21
N LEU A 285 -16.74 9.48 -39.70
CA LEU A 285 -18.03 10.14 -39.90
C LEU A 285 -18.39 10.25 -41.41
N GLY A 286 -17.38 10.33 -42.26
CA GLY A 286 -17.52 10.32 -43.72
C GLY A 286 -18.08 9.01 -44.31
N ASP A 287 -17.76 7.89 -43.69
CA ASP A 287 -18.22 6.57 -44.15
C ASP A 287 -19.71 6.37 -43.80
N ILE A 288 -20.16 6.96 -42.69
CA ILE A 288 -21.58 6.93 -42.28
C ILE A 288 -22.46 7.83 -43.16
N LEU A 289 -21.90 8.94 -43.67
CA LEU A 289 -22.63 9.90 -44.52
C LEU A 289 -22.62 9.53 -46.01
N SER A 290 -21.84 8.54 -46.43
CA SER A 290 -21.80 8.05 -47.83
C SER A 290 -22.74 6.89 -48.11
N GLU A 291 -23.47 6.38 -47.12
CA GLU A 291 -24.48 5.31 -47.24
C GLU A 291 -25.94 5.84 -47.34
N GLU A 292 -26.18 7.17 -47.43
CA GLU A 292 -27.45 7.78 -47.77
C GLU A 292 -27.45 8.26 -49.24
#